data_c2474d6fdbbdc394b3fea4f7d9fb92b4
#
_entry.id   c2474d6fdbbdc394b3fea4f7d9fb92b4
#
_cell.length_a   1.000
_cell.length_b   1.000
_cell.length_c   1.000
_cell.angle_alpha   90.00
_cell.angle_beta   90.00
_cell.angle_gamma   90.00
#
_symmetry.space_group_name_H-M   'P 1'
#
loop_
_entity.id
_entity.type
_entity.pdbx_description
1 polymer ?
#
loop_
_entity_poly.entity_id
_entity_poly.type
_entity_poly.pdbx_seq_one_letter_code
_entity_poly.pdbx_strand_id
1 'polypeptide(L)'
;ATRSLNTRVGITIEEEQAQIAAQKEAERKAAEEKVAAEAAKAAQKNTSENTSSKKAETTQGEAVSAGADDLTLLAAIIECEAGGESYECQLAVGAAVINRVKSSSYPNSISGVIYQKGQFGPASSGKLARKLSGRISSSCYSAAQEAMSGVDNTGGCTSFNDHGSGISIGNMKFR
;
A
#
# COMPACT_ATOMS: atom_id res chain seq x y z
N ALA A 1 20.93 -32.17 39.81
CA ALA A 1 21.20 -30.88 40.44
C ALA A 1 21.55 -29.82 39.35
N THR A 2 20.57 -29.36 38.61
CA THR A 2 20.73 -28.17 37.75
C THR A 2 19.40 -27.45 37.72
N ARG A 3 19.13 -26.76 38.79
CA ARG A 3 18.03 -25.83 38.93
C ARG A 3 18.60 -24.58 39.57
N SER A 4 18.62 -23.52 38.86
CA SER A 4 18.92 -22.13 39.27
C SER A 4 19.93 -21.45 38.39
N LEU A 5 19.49 -20.77 37.39
CA LEU A 5 20.13 -19.55 36.87
C LEU A 5 19.15 -18.84 35.86
N ASN A 6 17.92 -18.58 36.28
CA ASN A 6 17.11 -17.63 35.51
C ASN A 6 16.12 -16.87 36.39
N THR A 7 16.63 -16.31 37.48
CA THR A 7 15.86 -15.43 38.34
C THR A 7 16.67 -14.16 38.58
N ARG A 8 16.88 -13.37 37.53
CA ARG A 8 17.51 -12.04 37.68
C ARG A 8 16.90 -10.93 36.85
N VAL A 9 15.82 -11.22 36.14
CA VAL A 9 14.92 -10.19 35.61
C VAL A 9 13.51 -10.74 35.82
N GLY A 10 12.74 -10.15 36.70
CA GLY A 10 11.45 -10.65 37.19
C GLY A 10 10.31 -10.59 36.16
N ILE A 11 10.57 -11.00 34.97
CA ILE A 11 9.58 -11.11 33.89
C ILE A 11 9.73 -12.48 33.22
N THR A 12 8.63 -13.19 33.08
CA THR A 12 8.57 -14.44 32.33
C THR A 12 8.64 -14.17 30.83
N ILE A 13 9.07 -15.17 30.03
CA ILE A 13 9.13 -15.05 28.56
C ILE A 13 7.76 -14.67 27.98
N GLU A 14 6.68 -15.10 28.62
CA GLU A 14 5.31 -14.74 28.22
C GLU A 14 5.00 -13.27 28.48
N GLU A 15 5.47 -12.71 29.59
CA GLU A 15 5.30 -11.27 29.90
C GLU A 15 6.14 -10.39 28.98
N GLU A 16 7.33 -10.84 28.60
CA GLU A 16 8.20 -10.15 27.65
C GLU A 16 7.57 -10.13 26.23
N GLN A 17 7.02 -11.27 25.78
CA GLN A 17 6.30 -11.36 24.51
C GLN A 17 5.02 -10.53 24.50
N ALA A 18 4.29 -10.47 25.61
CA ALA A 18 3.11 -9.62 25.75
C ALA A 18 3.47 -8.13 25.73
N GLN A 19 4.59 -7.74 26.34
CA GLN A 19 5.07 -6.35 26.30
C GLN A 19 5.55 -5.94 24.91
N ILE A 20 6.24 -6.83 24.18
CA ILE A 20 6.67 -6.59 22.81
C ILE A 20 5.45 -6.46 21.88
N ALA A 21 4.43 -7.30 22.06
CA ALA A 21 3.19 -7.22 21.28
C ALA A 21 2.41 -5.94 21.55
N ALA A 22 2.31 -5.54 22.81
CA ALA A 22 1.64 -4.29 23.21
C ALA A 22 2.39 -3.05 22.73
N GLN A 23 3.72 -3.10 22.73
CA GLN A 23 4.56 -2.00 22.26
C GLN A 23 4.47 -1.84 20.74
N LYS A 24 4.47 -2.95 19.98
CA LYS A 24 4.23 -2.95 18.54
C LYS A 24 2.83 -2.42 18.17
N GLU A 25 1.82 -2.77 18.94
CA GLU A 25 0.45 -2.28 18.72
C GLU A 25 0.31 -0.78 19.05
N ALA A 26 0.97 -0.30 20.08
CA ALA A 26 0.99 1.11 20.43
C ALA A 26 1.76 1.94 19.38
N GLU A 27 2.87 1.42 18.88
CA GLU A 27 3.66 2.06 17.84
C GLU A 27 2.91 2.11 16.51
N ARG A 28 2.17 1.04 16.17
CA ARG A 28 1.28 1.00 15.01
C ARG A 28 0.14 2.01 15.12
N LYS A 29 -0.52 2.12 16.29
CA LYS A 29 -1.60 3.11 16.52
C LYS A 29 -1.08 4.55 16.45
N ALA A 30 0.12 4.80 16.99
CA ALA A 30 0.74 6.12 16.92
C ALA A 30 1.18 6.50 15.48
N ALA A 31 1.56 5.52 14.68
CA ALA A 31 1.85 5.72 13.26
C ALA A 31 0.57 5.99 12.46
N GLU A 32 -0.51 5.25 12.72
CA GLU A 32 -1.83 5.48 12.11
C GLU A 32 -2.39 6.87 12.45
N GLU A 33 -2.24 7.33 13.69
CA GLU A 33 -2.71 8.66 14.12
C GLU A 33 -1.91 9.79 13.46
N LYS A 34 -0.59 9.62 13.31
CA LYS A 34 0.25 10.59 12.58
C LYS A 34 -0.10 10.68 11.10
N VAL A 35 -0.34 9.54 10.44
CA VAL A 35 -0.73 9.48 9.04
C VAL A 35 -2.12 10.09 8.82
N ALA A 36 -3.07 9.84 9.73
CA ALA A 36 -4.40 10.44 9.68
C ALA A 36 -4.36 11.97 9.89
N ALA A 37 -3.49 12.46 10.78
CA ALA A 37 -3.32 13.89 11.03
C ALA A 37 -2.64 14.62 9.87
N GLU A 38 -1.72 13.95 9.17
CA GLU A 38 -1.03 14.51 8.01
C GLU A 38 -1.92 14.51 6.76
N ALA A 39 -2.72 13.46 6.57
CA ALA A 39 -3.75 13.40 5.52
C ALA A 39 -4.84 14.47 5.71
N ALA A 40 -5.26 14.75 6.95
CA ALA A 40 -6.22 15.82 7.24
C ALA A 40 -5.64 17.22 6.97
N LYS A 41 -4.35 17.43 7.19
CA LYS A 41 -3.66 18.70 6.86
C LYS A 41 -3.49 18.90 5.36
N ALA A 42 -3.27 17.83 4.60
CA ALA A 42 -3.17 17.90 3.15
C ALA A 42 -4.52 18.21 2.49
N ALA A 43 -5.61 17.67 3.03
CA ALA A 43 -6.97 17.94 2.53
C ALA A 43 -7.42 19.38 2.74
N GLN A 44 -6.97 20.07 3.78
CA GLN A 44 -7.32 21.47 4.03
C GLN A 44 -6.55 22.49 3.19
N LYS A 45 -5.41 22.10 2.60
CA LYS A 45 -4.60 23.00 1.79
C LYS A 45 -5.05 23.06 0.31
N ASN A 46 -5.86 22.10 -0.12
CA ASN A 46 -6.26 21.94 -1.53
C ASN A 46 -7.59 22.59 -1.91
N THR A 47 -8.21 23.41 -1.03
CA THR A 47 -9.50 24.05 -1.33
C THR A 47 -9.38 25.44 -1.93
N SER A 48 -8.18 25.95 -2.19
CA SER A 48 -8.00 27.36 -2.61
C SER A 48 -7.39 27.61 -3.99
N GLU A 49 -6.98 26.58 -4.73
CA GLU A 49 -6.44 26.83 -6.09
C GLU A 49 -6.85 25.73 -7.06
N ASN A 50 -8.05 25.83 -7.60
CA ASN A 50 -8.33 25.22 -8.90
C ASN A 50 -9.35 26.04 -9.68
N THR A 51 -8.87 27.00 -10.41
CA THR A 51 -9.57 27.52 -11.59
C THR A 51 -8.56 27.71 -12.71
N SER A 52 -8.76 26.97 -13.77
CA SER A 52 -8.29 27.28 -15.13
C SER A 52 -7.29 26.36 -15.79
N SER A 53 -7.81 25.61 -16.74
CA SER A 53 -7.37 25.44 -18.13
C SER A 53 -6.24 24.49 -18.47
N LYS A 54 -6.63 23.35 -19.01
CA LYS A 54 -6.55 22.96 -20.44
C LYS A 54 -5.17 22.77 -21.10
N LYS A 55 -5.01 21.54 -21.65
CA LYS A 55 -4.30 21.19 -22.87
C LYS A 55 -2.84 20.73 -22.81
N ALA A 56 -2.72 19.42 -23.03
CA ALA A 56 -1.86 18.70 -23.97
C ALA A 56 -0.34 18.87 -23.94
N GLU A 57 0.26 17.71 -24.00
CA GLU A 57 1.41 17.28 -24.82
C GLU A 57 2.78 17.18 -24.15
N THR A 58 3.13 15.90 -23.99
CA THR A 58 4.42 15.24 -24.38
C THR A 58 5.73 15.71 -23.75
N THR A 59 6.36 14.75 -23.12
CA THR A 59 7.76 14.32 -23.22
C THR A 59 8.59 14.29 -21.94
N GLN A 60 9.03 13.06 -21.63
CA GLN A 60 10.30 12.65 -20.99
C GLN A 60 10.57 12.96 -19.52
N GLY A 61 10.58 11.84 -18.80
CA GLY A 61 11.65 11.42 -17.86
C GLY A 61 12.01 12.39 -16.78
N GLU A 62 11.37 12.20 -15.62
CA GLU A 62 12.05 12.44 -14.35
C GLU A 62 11.27 11.77 -13.21
N ALA A 63 11.95 11.52 -12.08
CA ALA A 63 11.46 10.85 -10.90
C ALA A 63 10.00 11.19 -10.63
N VAL A 64 9.15 10.15 -10.51
CA VAL A 64 7.72 10.28 -10.24
C VAL A 64 7.54 11.01 -8.92
N SER A 65 7.32 12.31 -8.98
CA SER A 65 6.72 13.06 -7.88
C SER A 65 5.30 12.53 -7.74
N ALA A 66 5.16 11.51 -6.88
CA ALA A 66 3.89 10.89 -6.58
C ALA A 66 2.99 11.95 -5.93
N GLY A 67 2.02 12.46 -6.67
CA GLY A 67 1.02 13.39 -6.19
C GLY A 67 0.07 12.71 -5.19
N ALA A 68 -0.63 13.47 -4.39
CA ALA A 68 -1.67 12.97 -3.49
C ALA A 68 -2.72 12.11 -4.23
N ASP A 69 -2.93 12.38 -5.50
CA ASP A 69 -3.84 11.63 -6.38
C ASP A 69 -3.33 10.22 -6.67
N ASP A 70 -2.02 10.03 -6.89
CA ASP A 70 -1.41 8.73 -7.15
C ASP A 70 -1.44 7.82 -5.91
N LEU A 71 -1.22 8.39 -4.71
CA LEU A 71 -1.34 7.65 -3.45
C LEU A 71 -2.77 7.18 -3.22
N THR A 72 -3.75 8.06 -3.42
CA THR A 72 -5.17 7.72 -3.27
C THR A 72 -5.61 6.67 -4.30
N LEU A 73 -5.15 6.80 -5.54
CA LEU A 73 -5.46 5.86 -6.60
C LEU A 73 -4.85 4.47 -6.32
N LEU A 74 -3.59 4.43 -5.86
CA LEU A 74 -2.93 3.19 -5.47
C LEU A 74 -3.60 2.55 -4.26
N ALA A 75 -3.95 3.32 -3.22
CA ALA A 75 -4.68 2.83 -2.06
C ALA A 75 -6.07 2.28 -2.46
N ALA A 76 -6.77 2.94 -3.38
CA ALA A 76 -8.08 2.50 -3.85
C ALA A 76 -8.02 1.18 -4.63
N ILE A 77 -6.99 0.97 -5.46
CA ILE A 77 -6.85 -0.31 -6.17
C ILE A 77 -6.44 -1.42 -5.21
N ILE A 78 -5.54 -1.16 -4.25
CA ILE A 78 -5.21 -2.13 -3.17
C ILE A 78 -6.48 -2.53 -2.40
N GLU A 79 -7.30 -1.58 -2.02
CA GLU A 79 -8.58 -1.84 -1.34
C GLU A 79 -9.54 -2.67 -2.20
N CYS A 80 -9.55 -2.47 -3.51
CA CYS A 80 -10.39 -3.26 -4.42
C CYS A 80 -9.92 -4.71 -4.58
N GLU A 81 -8.61 -4.94 -4.59
CA GLU A 81 -7.99 -6.24 -4.85
C GLU A 81 -7.75 -7.03 -3.55
N ALA A 82 -7.28 -6.37 -2.50
CA ALA A 82 -6.80 -6.97 -1.27
C ALA A 82 -7.32 -6.31 0.01
N GLY A 83 -8.42 -5.54 -0.03
CA GLY A 83 -8.94 -4.82 1.14
C GLY A 83 -9.38 -5.71 2.30
N GLY A 84 -9.69 -6.98 2.05
CA GLY A 84 -10.02 -7.98 3.06
C GLY A 84 -8.86 -8.92 3.44
N GLU A 85 -7.69 -8.74 2.84
CA GLU A 85 -6.51 -9.58 3.03
C GLU A 85 -5.58 -9.03 4.13
N SER A 86 -4.54 -9.80 4.46
CA SER A 86 -3.50 -9.35 5.40
C SER A 86 -2.75 -8.12 4.88
N TYR A 87 -2.13 -7.37 5.79
CA TYR A 87 -1.35 -6.20 5.43
C TYR A 87 -0.22 -6.52 4.44
N GLU A 88 0.45 -7.65 4.63
CA GLU A 88 1.50 -8.13 3.73
C GLU A 88 0.98 -8.36 2.31
N CYS A 89 -0.26 -8.82 2.18
CA CYS A 89 -0.91 -9.01 0.88
C CYS A 89 -1.29 -7.66 0.25
N GLN A 90 -1.78 -6.72 1.04
CA GLN A 90 -2.06 -5.35 0.59
C GLN A 90 -0.79 -4.66 0.09
N LEU A 91 0.31 -4.77 0.84
CA LEU A 91 1.62 -4.26 0.45
C LEU A 91 2.12 -4.93 -0.85
N ALA A 92 1.96 -6.23 -0.98
CA ALA A 92 2.38 -6.99 -2.16
C ALA A 92 1.63 -6.55 -3.42
N VAL A 93 0.32 -6.28 -3.32
CA VAL A 93 -0.46 -5.72 -4.45
C VAL A 93 0.07 -4.34 -4.83
N GLY A 94 0.34 -3.47 -3.86
CA GLY A 94 0.94 -2.16 -4.09
C GLY A 94 2.31 -2.25 -4.75
N ALA A 95 3.18 -3.12 -4.23
CA ALA A 95 4.52 -3.38 -4.77
C ALA A 95 4.46 -3.88 -6.22
N ALA A 96 3.53 -4.79 -6.55
CA ALA A 96 3.35 -5.27 -7.92
C ALA A 96 2.96 -4.15 -8.90
N VAL A 97 2.12 -3.18 -8.47
CA VAL A 97 1.80 -1.99 -9.28
C VAL A 97 3.04 -1.14 -9.49
N ILE A 98 3.82 -0.86 -8.43
CA ILE A 98 5.05 -0.07 -8.52
C ILE A 98 6.12 -0.77 -9.39
N ASN A 99 6.23 -2.10 -9.30
CA ASN A 99 7.13 -2.88 -10.15
C ASN A 99 6.75 -2.78 -11.63
N ARG A 100 5.45 -2.75 -11.94
CA ARG A 100 4.99 -2.47 -13.32
C ARG A 100 5.40 -1.08 -13.78
N VAL A 101 5.21 -0.05 -12.96
CA VAL A 101 5.61 1.33 -13.29
C VAL A 101 7.11 1.42 -13.59
N LYS A 102 7.95 0.66 -12.88
CA LYS A 102 9.40 0.59 -13.08
C LYS A 102 9.82 -0.26 -14.29
N SER A 103 8.93 -1.12 -14.77
CA SER A 103 9.22 -2.03 -15.89
C SER A 103 8.92 -1.38 -17.24
N SER A 104 9.86 -1.49 -18.17
CA SER A 104 9.67 -1.00 -19.56
C SER A 104 8.53 -1.69 -20.34
N SER A 105 8.00 -2.79 -19.80
CA SER A 105 6.89 -3.54 -20.43
C SER A 105 5.51 -2.97 -20.08
N TYR A 106 5.45 -1.98 -19.20
CA TYR A 106 4.20 -1.37 -18.70
C TYR A 106 4.25 0.16 -18.81
N PRO A 107 3.11 0.84 -18.67
CA PRO A 107 3.10 2.30 -18.57
C PRO A 107 3.95 2.78 -17.39
N ASN A 108 4.63 3.90 -17.55
CA ASN A 108 5.54 4.49 -16.56
C ASN A 108 4.84 5.40 -15.53
N SER A 109 3.56 5.19 -15.28
CA SER A 109 2.79 5.92 -14.27
C SER A 109 1.79 5.01 -13.56
N ILE A 110 1.47 5.30 -12.30
CA ILE A 110 0.50 4.55 -11.49
C ILE A 110 -0.85 4.53 -12.18
N SER A 111 -1.34 5.66 -12.64
CA SER A 111 -2.61 5.76 -13.37
C SER A 111 -2.57 4.97 -14.67
N GLY A 112 -1.48 5.06 -15.44
CA GLY A 112 -1.31 4.30 -16.66
C GLY A 112 -1.37 2.79 -16.46
N VAL A 113 -0.72 2.29 -15.40
CA VAL A 113 -0.74 0.86 -15.04
C VAL A 113 -2.13 0.43 -14.58
N ILE A 114 -2.78 1.21 -13.70
CA ILE A 114 -4.08 0.85 -13.11
C ILE A 114 -5.19 0.85 -14.18
N TYR A 115 -5.19 1.85 -15.07
CA TYR A 115 -6.20 1.94 -16.13
C TYR A 115 -5.82 1.21 -17.43
N GLN A 116 -4.68 0.52 -17.46
CA GLN A 116 -4.31 -0.31 -18.62
C GLN A 116 -5.39 -1.36 -18.90
N LYS A 117 -5.87 -1.41 -20.13
CA LYS A 117 -6.97 -2.29 -20.53
C LYS A 117 -6.69 -3.75 -20.15
N GLY A 118 -7.62 -4.36 -19.42
CA GLY A 118 -7.56 -5.78 -19.07
C GLY A 118 -6.62 -6.13 -17.91
N GLN A 119 -5.98 -5.16 -17.26
CA GLN A 119 -5.08 -5.42 -16.13
C GLN A 119 -5.82 -5.50 -14.79
N PHE A 120 -6.73 -4.57 -14.55
CA PHE A 120 -7.49 -4.52 -13.30
C PHE A 120 -8.99 -4.51 -13.55
N GLY A 121 -9.68 -5.59 -13.12
CA GLY A 121 -11.14 -5.71 -13.20
C GLY A 121 -11.88 -4.55 -12.52
N PRO A 122 -11.48 -4.10 -11.31
CA PRO A 122 -12.09 -2.96 -10.65
C PRO A 122 -12.05 -1.65 -11.45
N ALA A 123 -11.02 -1.43 -12.25
CA ALA A 123 -10.89 -0.22 -13.08
C ALA A 123 -11.93 -0.21 -14.21
N SER A 124 -12.19 -1.37 -14.83
CA SER A 124 -13.15 -1.50 -15.94
C SER A 124 -14.61 -1.64 -15.48
N SER A 125 -14.84 -2.21 -14.29
CA SER A 125 -16.20 -2.46 -13.75
C SER A 125 -16.80 -1.28 -12.98
N GLY A 126 -16.08 -0.17 -12.84
CA GLY A 126 -16.49 0.98 -12.03
C GLY A 126 -16.38 0.77 -10.51
N LYS A 127 -15.86 -0.38 -10.03
CA LYS A 127 -15.61 -0.63 -8.60
C LYS A 127 -14.57 0.34 -8.06
N LEU A 128 -13.50 0.60 -8.82
CA LEU A 128 -12.47 1.57 -8.46
C LEU A 128 -13.03 2.99 -8.32
N ALA A 129 -13.86 3.44 -9.26
CA ALA A 129 -14.49 4.76 -9.19
C ALA A 129 -15.36 4.92 -7.93
N ARG A 130 -16.12 3.88 -7.56
CA ARG A 130 -16.89 3.88 -6.30
C ARG A 130 -15.99 3.93 -5.06
N LYS A 131 -14.83 3.27 -5.07
CA LYS A 131 -13.88 3.33 -3.97
C LYS A 131 -13.24 4.71 -3.85
N LEU A 132 -12.87 5.34 -4.94
CA LEU A 132 -12.32 6.71 -4.95
C LEU A 132 -13.33 7.75 -4.42
N SER A 133 -14.65 7.53 -4.63
CA SER A 133 -15.71 8.39 -4.08
C SER A 133 -16.15 7.98 -2.67
N GLY A 134 -15.63 6.90 -2.13
CA GLY A 134 -16.02 6.32 -0.86
C GLY A 134 -14.89 6.29 0.17
N ARG A 135 -14.99 5.32 1.07
CA ARG A 135 -13.98 5.11 2.13
C ARG A 135 -12.95 4.07 1.68
N ILE A 136 -11.69 4.41 1.82
CA ILE A 136 -10.54 3.51 1.69
C ILE A 136 -9.97 3.30 3.10
N SER A 137 -9.58 2.08 3.44
CA SER A 137 -9.02 1.77 4.76
C SER A 137 -7.65 2.41 4.96
N SER A 138 -7.33 2.75 6.21
CA SER A 138 -6.02 3.29 6.56
C SER A 138 -4.89 2.31 6.26
N SER A 139 -5.14 1.00 6.41
CA SER A 139 -4.15 -0.03 6.09
C SER A 139 -3.77 -0.03 4.61
N CYS A 140 -4.74 0.16 3.70
CA CYS A 140 -4.45 0.27 2.27
C CYS A 140 -3.69 1.55 1.90
N TYR A 141 -3.94 2.66 2.61
CA TYR A 141 -3.13 3.88 2.46
C TYR A 141 -1.69 3.66 2.94
N SER A 142 -1.49 3.03 4.09
CA SER A 142 -0.15 2.70 4.60
C SER A 142 0.60 1.77 3.66
N ALA A 143 -0.06 0.72 3.15
CA ALA A 143 0.52 -0.20 2.17
C ALA A 143 0.89 0.50 0.86
N ALA A 144 0.05 1.41 0.37
CA ALA A 144 0.34 2.22 -0.81
C ALA A 144 1.55 3.12 -0.60
N GLN A 145 1.64 3.80 0.54
CA GLN A 145 2.75 4.67 0.88
C GLN A 145 4.08 3.90 1.00
N GLU A 146 4.08 2.74 1.65
CA GLU A 146 5.26 1.88 1.73
C GLU A 146 5.70 1.37 0.36
N ALA A 147 4.78 0.90 -0.48
CA ALA A 147 5.09 0.48 -1.84
C ALA A 147 5.68 1.62 -2.68
N MET A 148 5.13 2.84 -2.58
CA MET A 148 5.64 4.03 -3.28
C MET A 148 7.01 4.45 -2.76
N SER A 149 7.34 4.21 -1.49
CA SER A 149 8.68 4.43 -0.94
C SER A 149 9.71 3.39 -1.38
N GLY A 150 9.26 2.34 -2.10
CA GLY A 150 10.12 1.30 -2.65
C GLY A 150 10.15 0.00 -1.85
N VAL A 151 9.31 -0.14 -0.82
CA VAL A 151 9.17 -1.40 -0.10
C VAL A 151 8.51 -2.44 -1.00
N ASP A 152 9.18 -3.56 -1.22
CA ASP A 152 8.72 -4.66 -2.06
C ASP A 152 8.94 -6.01 -1.36
N ASN A 153 7.86 -6.63 -0.96
CA ASN A 153 7.85 -7.95 -0.34
C ASN A 153 7.58 -9.09 -1.35
N THR A 154 7.53 -8.77 -2.65
CA THR A 154 7.27 -9.74 -3.72
C THR A 154 8.53 -10.15 -4.48
N GLY A 155 9.66 -9.43 -4.28
CA GLY A 155 10.90 -9.68 -5.01
C GLY A 155 10.82 -9.32 -6.51
N GLY A 156 10.13 -8.25 -6.86
CA GLY A 156 10.03 -7.75 -8.23
C GLY A 156 8.88 -8.32 -9.04
N CYS A 157 7.92 -9.03 -8.42
CA CYS A 157 6.77 -9.57 -9.12
C CYS A 157 5.91 -8.45 -9.73
N THR A 158 5.41 -8.69 -10.93
CA THR A 158 4.54 -7.75 -11.67
C THR A 158 3.13 -8.28 -11.88
N SER A 159 2.88 -9.53 -11.53
CA SER A 159 1.57 -10.17 -11.70
C SER A 159 1.13 -10.85 -10.43
N PHE A 160 -0.17 -10.88 -10.20
CA PHE A 160 -0.79 -11.61 -9.09
C PHE A 160 -2.17 -12.16 -9.48
N ASN A 161 -2.57 -13.22 -8.80
CA ASN A 161 -3.91 -13.83 -8.89
C ASN A 161 -4.18 -14.69 -7.66
N ASP A 162 -5.37 -15.22 -7.55
CA ASP A 162 -5.80 -16.11 -6.45
C ASP A 162 -5.44 -17.57 -6.67
N HIS A 163 -4.88 -17.93 -7.82
CA HIS A 163 -4.53 -19.29 -8.21
C HIS A 163 -3.25 -19.36 -9.03
N GLY A 164 -2.73 -20.55 -9.25
CA GLY A 164 -1.54 -20.79 -10.09
C GLY A 164 -0.24 -20.88 -9.30
N SER A 165 0.88 -20.65 -9.98
CA SER A 165 2.23 -20.71 -9.41
C SER A 165 2.73 -19.32 -9.02
N GLY A 166 3.67 -19.24 -8.08
CA GLY A 166 4.29 -18.01 -7.62
C GLY A 166 4.52 -17.99 -6.12
N ILE A 167 5.00 -16.86 -5.62
CA ILE A 167 5.16 -16.60 -4.19
C ILE A 167 3.77 -16.43 -3.56
N SER A 168 3.48 -17.17 -2.49
CA SER A 168 2.21 -17.03 -1.76
C SER A 168 2.34 -15.94 -0.71
N ILE A 169 1.48 -14.93 -0.79
CA ILE A 169 1.33 -13.90 0.24
C ILE A 169 -0.17 -13.74 0.50
N GLY A 170 -0.60 -14.09 1.71
CA GLY A 170 -2.02 -14.25 2.00
C GLY A 170 -2.68 -15.31 1.10
N ASN A 171 -3.83 -14.99 0.53
CA ASN A 171 -4.56 -15.86 -0.39
C ASN A 171 -4.15 -15.66 -1.87
N MET A 172 -3.13 -14.84 -2.13
CA MET A 172 -2.71 -14.49 -3.49
C MET A 172 -1.35 -15.08 -3.86
N LYS A 173 -1.12 -15.28 -5.16
CA LYS A 173 0.12 -15.75 -5.76
C LYS A 173 0.73 -14.63 -6.60
N PHE A 174 2.00 -14.31 -6.35
CA PHE A 174 2.76 -13.27 -7.04
C PHE A 174 3.86 -13.88 -7.91
N ARG A 175 4.06 -13.32 -9.12
CA ARG A 175 5.06 -13.78 -10.10
C ARG A 175 5.55 -12.64 -11.00
#